data_799ebfb1551e029809e0a45b8a7c3df6
#
_entry.id   799ebfb1551e029809e0a45b8a7c3df6
#
_cell.length_a   1.000
_cell.length_b   1.000
_cell.length_c   1.000
_cell.angle_alpha   90.00
_cell.angle_beta   90.00
_cell.angle_gamma   90.00
#
_symmetry.space_group_name_H-M   'P 1'
#
loop_
_entity.id
_entity.type
_entity.pdbx_description
1 polymer ?
#
loop_
_entity_poly.entity_id
_entity_poly.type
_entity_poly.pdbx_seq_one_letter_code
_entity_poly.pdbx_strand_id
1 'polypeptide(L)'
;MAKIISMKASGLDEAETSKGNKAQAAIGKVVVACAGTTDIPVAEEAAITLEAAGCEVDRIYDVGVAGLHRIINALPRLRDEDVDCVIVCAGMDGALPSVVAGLVQVPVVAVPTSIGYGASFGGVSAMLTMLNSCAPGVGVVNIDNGFGGAALAFKCIQK
;
A
#
# COMPACT_ATOMS: atom_id res chain seq x y z
N MET A 1 -11.64 6.62 13.82
CA MET A 1 -10.77 7.71 13.29
C MET A 1 -9.37 7.49 13.86
N ALA A 2 -8.51 6.77 13.16
CA ALA A 2 -7.14 6.58 13.57
C ALA A 2 -6.39 7.91 13.44
N LYS A 3 -5.90 8.45 14.56
CA LYS A 3 -4.98 9.59 14.55
C LYS A 3 -3.59 9.06 14.25
N ILE A 4 -3.15 9.18 13.02
CA ILE A 4 -1.74 9.02 12.69
C ILE A 4 -1.02 10.25 13.24
N ILE A 5 -0.28 10.08 14.31
CA ILE A 5 0.55 11.14 14.88
C ILE A 5 1.90 11.08 14.15
N SER A 6 2.07 11.92 13.14
CA SER A 6 3.38 12.23 12.59
C SER A 6 4.12 13.11 13.58
N MET A 7 5.00 12.54 14.40
CA MET A 7 5.92 13.31 15.24
C MET A 7 7.10 13.78 14.37
N LYS A 8 7.04 15.01 13.87
CA LYS A 8 8.27 15.73 13.52
C LYS A 8 9.00 16.00 14.83
N ALA A 9 10.20 15.48 14.99
CA ALA A 9 11.09 15.84 16.07
C ALA A 9 11.44 17.33 15.93
N SER A 10 10.75 18.18 16.69
CA SER A 10 11.10 19.57 16.90
C SER A 10 12.01 19.61 18.11
N GLY A 11 13.28 19.82 17.90
CA GLY A 11 14.24 20.13 18.96
C GLY A 11 15.53 19.33 18.88
N LEU A 12 16.38 19.64 17.92
CA LEU A 12 17.83 19.53 18.05
C LEU A 12 18.42 20.78 17.40
N ASP A 13 19.17 21.47 18.21
CA ASP A 13 19.88 22.71 18.08
C ASP A 13 20.22 23.22 16.66
N GLU A 14 19.90 24.51 16.45
CA GLU A 14 20.41 25.37 15.37
C GLU A 14 21.94 25.54 15.51
N ALA A 15 22.70 24.59 15.01
CA ALA A 15 24.11 24.78 14.73
C ALA A 15 24.56 23.78 13.65
N GLU A 16 24.93 24.35 12.51
CA GLU A 16 25.50 23.72 11.30
C GLU A 16 24.56 23.50 10.11
N THR A 17 24.01 24.63 9.62
CA THR A 17 23.42 24.70 8.28
C THR A 17 24.45 25.26 7.30
N SER A 18 25.29 24.41 6.74
CA SER A 18 25.91 24.65 5.42
C SER A 18 26.65 23.42 4.90
N LYS A 19 25.92 22.35 4.59
CA LYS A 19 26.37 21.36 3.59
C LYS A 19 25.16 20.97 2.76
N GLY A 20 25.29 21.15 1.44
CA GLY A 20 24.22 21.01 0.47
C GLY A 20 23.39 19.75 0.66
N ASN A 21 22.09 19.95 0.71
CA ASN A 21 21.08 18.90 0.71
C ASN A 21 21.19 18.16 -0.64
N LYS A 22 22.06 17.15 -0.74
CA LYS A 22 21.91 16.12 -1.75
C LYS A 22 20.63 15.40 -1.39
N ALA A 23 19.58 15.58 -2.19
CA ALA A 23 18.38 14.77 -2.10
C ALA A 23 18.84 13.30 -2.03
N GLN A 24 18.64 12.65 -0.88
CA GLN A 24 18.99 11.27 -0.70
C GLN A 24 18.10 10.49 -1.67
N ALA A 25 18.67 9.69 -2.56
CA ALA A 25 17.90 8.88 -3.49
C ALA A 25 16.92 8.02 -2.69
N ALA A 26 15.68 7.93 -3.16
CA ALA A 26 14.67 7.07 -2.53
C ALA A 26 15.17 5.63 -2.50
N ILE A 27 14.82 4.89 -1.43
CA ILE A 27 15.22 3.48 -1.26
C ILE A 27 14.57 2.61 -2.34
N GLY A 28 13.37 3.00 -2.79
CA GLY A 28 12.61 2.38 -3.86
C GLY A 28 11.26 3.06 -4.00
N LYS A 29 10.49 2.67 -5.02
CA LYS A 29 9.17 3.22 -5.34
C LYS A 29 8.09 2.18 -5.08
N VAL A 30 7.10 2.55 -4.28
CA VAL A 30 5.96 1.68 -3.95
C VAL A 30 4.66 2.35 -4.36
N VAL A 31 3.82 1.63 -5.09
CA VAL A 31 2.44 2.06 -5.33
C VAL A 31 1.56 1.57 -4.19
N VAL A 32 0.76 2.47 -3.61
CA VAL A 32 -0.25 2.13 -2.61
C VAL A 32 -1.63 2.36 -3.22
N ALA A 33 -2.35 1.26 -3.46
CA ALA A 33 -3.69 1.28 -4.05
C ALA A 33 -4.76 0.86 -3.04
N CYS A 34 -5.98 1.40 -3.17
CA CYS A 34 -7.12 0.90 -2.40
C CYS A 34 -8.39 0.74 -3.26
N ALA A 35 -9.23 -0.22 -2.85
CA ALA A 35 -10.45 -0.57 -3.59
C ALA A 35 -11.54 0.49 -3.48
N GLY A 36 -11.85 0.94 -2.29
CA GLY A 36 -12.87 1.94 -2.03
C GLY A 36 -12.36 3.10 -1.18
N THR A 37 -13.14 4.17 -1.13
CA THR A 37 -12.80 5.36 -0.33
C THR A 37 -12.75 5.06 1.18
N THR A 38 -13.46 4.04 1.62
CA THR A 38 -13.45 3.58 3.02
C THR A 38 -12.18 2.83 3.41
N ASP A 39 -11.40 2.35 2.42
CA ASP A 39 -10.10 1.68 2.64
C ASP A 39 -8.94 2.69 2.75
N ILE A 40 -9.17 3.97 2.40
CA ILE A 40 -8.14 5.02 2.41
C ILE A 40 -7.38 5.13 3.75
N PRO A 41 -8.02 5.06 4.93
CA PRO A 41 -7.29 5.18 6.19
C PRO A 41 -6.18 4.13 6.35
N VAL A 42 -6.41 2.90 5.93
CA VAL A 42 -5.42 1.80 5.98
C VAL A 42 -4.35 2.00 4.91
N ALA A 43 -4.74 2.44 3.71
CA ALA A 43 -3.81 2.76 2.64
C ALA A 43 -2.89 3.94 3.01
N GLU A 44 -3.42 4.99 3.65
CA GLU A 44 -2.62 6.12 4.14
C GLU A 44 -1.66 5.73 5.26
N GLU A 45 -2.05 4.83 6.16
CA GLU A 45 -1.11 4.29 7.16
C GLU A 45 0.09 3.64 6.47
N ALA A 46 -0.15 2.83 5.44
CA ALA A 46 0.93 2.21 4.68
C ALA A 46 1.78 3.25 3.94
N ALA A 47 1.16 4.20 3.27
CA ALA A 47 1.83 5.24 2.49
C ALA A 47 2.75 6.11 3.35
N ILE A 48 2.23 6.64 4.47
CA ILE A 48 2.98 7.50 5.39
C ILE A 48 4.14 6.71 6.04
N THR A 49 3.93 5.43 6.35
CA THR A 49 4.98 4.57 6.91
C THR A 49 6.14 4.40 5.93
N LEU A 50 5.84 4.16 4.64
CA LEU A 50 6.86 4.04 3.59
C LEU A 50 7.60 5.36 3.34
N GLU A 51 6.89 6.49 3.29
CA GLU A 51 7.51 7.81 3.15
C GLU A 51 8.45 8.11 4.32
N ALA A 52 8.04 7.79 5.55
CA ALA A 52 8.87 7.94 6.73
C ALA A 52 10.12 7.03 6.69
N ALA A 53 10.03 5.88 5.99
CA ALA A 53 11.15 4.98 5.75
C ALA A 53 12.05 5.40 4.57
N GLY A 54 11.73 6.49 3.86
CA GLY A 54 12.52 7.03 2.75
C GLY A 54 12.19 6.44 1.38
N CYS A 55 11.01 5.84 1.21
CA CYS A 55 10.52 5.37 -0.08
C CYS A 55 9.76 6.47 -0.83
N GLU A 56 9.80 6.41 -2.17
CA GLU A 56 8.85 7.13 -3.01
C GLU A 56 7.51 6.39 -3.01
N VAL A 57 6.41 7.11 -2.80
CA VAL A 57 5.08 6.51 -2.74
C VAL A 57 4.14 7.16 -3.74
N ASP A 58 3.56 6.33 -4.62
CA ASP A 58 2.48 6.74 -5.51
C ASP A 58 1.13 6.19 -5.02
N ARG A 59 0.14 7.06 -4.86
CA ARG A 59 -1.18 6.75 -4.30
C ARG A 59 -2.23 6.59 -5.39
N ILE A 60 -2.92 5.44 -5.42
CA ILE A 60 -3.98 5.14 -6.39
C ILE A 60 -5.23 4.69 -5.63
N TYR A 61 -6.17 5.60 -5.42
CA TYR A 61 -7.35 5.32 -4.61
C TYR A 61 -8.61 5.12 -5.43
N ASP A 62 -9.59 4.41 -4.83
CA ASP A 62 -10.91 4.13 -5.41
C ASP A 62 -10.84 3.41 -6.76
N VAL A 63 -10.03 2.35 -6.84
CA VAL A 63 -9.85 1.54 -8.05
C VAL A 63 -10.40 0.11 -7.90
N GLY A 64 -11.44 -0.05 -7.08
CA GLY A 64 -12.08 -1.34 -6.83
C GLY A 64 -12.63 -2.03 -8.08
N VAL A 65 -12.73 -3.36 -8.00
CA VAL A 65 -13.13 -4.24 -9.12
C VAL A 65 -14.55 -3.97 -9.64
N ALA A 66 -15.41 -3.34 -8.86
CA ALA A 66 -16.74 -2.91 -9.30
C ALA A 66 -16.69 -1.87 -10.42
N GLY A 67 -15.55 -1.25 -10.65
CA GLY A 67 -15.28 -0.35 -11.77
C GLY A 67 -13.93 -0.68 -12.42
N LEU A 68 -13.82 -1.83 -13.11
CA LEU A 68 -12.57 -2.30 -13.72
C LEU A 68 -11.87 -1.26 -14.59
N HIS A 69 -12.62 -0.37 -15.24
CA HIS A 69 -12.05 0.73 -16.03
C HIS A 69 -11.12 1.63 -15.22
N ARG A 70 -11.35 1.77 -13.93
CA ARG A 70 -10.52 2.61 -13.03
C ARG A 70 -9.14 2.00 -12.84
N ILE A 71 -9.07 0.69 -12.55
CA ILE A 71 -7.78 -0.01 -12.41
C ILE A 71 -7.06 -0.11 -13.76
N ILE A 72 -7.81 -0.30 -14.87
CA ILE A 72 -7.22 -0.32 -16.22
C ILE A 72 -6.59 1.04 -16.55
N ASN A 73 -7.26 2.14 -16.23
CA ASN A 73 -6.70 3.49 -16.43
C ASN A 73 -5.47 3.76 -15.55
N ALA A 74 -5.34 3.09 -14.42
CA ALA A 74 -4.20 3.21 -13.51
C ALA A 74 -3.01 2.32 -13.92
N LEU A 75 -3.16 1.41 -14.89
CA LEU A 75 -2.11 0.47 -15.31
C LEU A 75 -0.78 1.13 -15.66
N PRO A 76 -0.70 2.28 -16.36
CA PRO A 76 0.58 2.92 -16.63
C PRO A 76 1.37 3.26 -15.37
N ARG A 77 0.69 3.65 -14.29
CA ARG A 77 1.32 3.96 -12.99
C ARG A 77 1.72 2.70 -12.21
N LEU A 78 0.90 1.64 -12.29
CA LEU A 78 1.15 0.35 -11.64
C LEU A 78 2.29 -0.43 -12.29
N ARG A 79 2.54 -0.18 -13.59
CA ARG A 79 3.55 -0.88 -14.41
C ARG A 79 4.71 0.02 -14.80
N ASP A 80 4.86 1.16 -14.15
CA ASP A 80 6.01 2.03 -14.30
C ASP A 80 7.28 1.23 -13.96
N GLU A 81 8.33 1.37 -14.77
CA GLU A 81 9.57 0.60 -14.66
C GLU A 81 10.29 0.82 -13.32
N ASP A 82 10.03 1.96 -12.67
CA ASP A 82 10.61 2.30 -11.37
C ASP A 82 9.84 1.72 -10.18
N VAL A 83 8.67 1.10 -10.39
CA VAL A 83 7.89 0.50 -9.30
C VAL A 83 8.51 -0.82 -8.86
N ASP A 84 8.86 -0.92 -7.59
CA ASP A 84 9.47 -2.11 -6.99
C ASP A 84 8.45 -3.02 -6.30
N CYS A 85 7.33 -2.46 -5.82
CA CYS A 85 6.29 -3.21 -5.09
C CYS A 85 4.95 -2.47 -5.16
N VAL A 86 3.84 -3.21 -5.07
CA VAL A 86 2.49 -2.63 -4.96
C VAL A 86 1.83 -3.10 -3.66
N ILE A 87 1.30 -2.17 -2.87
CA ILE A 87 0.41 -2.47 -1.73
C ILE A 87 -1.03 -2.28 -2.19
N VAL A 88 -1.91 -3.23 -1.87
CA VAL A 88 -3.34 -3.16 -2.22
C VAL A 88 -4.20 -3.38 -0.98
N CYS A 89 -4.91 -2.32 -0.55
CA CYS A 89 -5.86 -2.37 0.55
C CYS A 89 -7.26 -2.60 0.02
N ALA A 90 -7.95 -3.64 0.49
CA ALA A 90 -9.30 -3.97 0.05
C ALA A 90 -10.10 -4.68 1.14
N GLY A 91 -11.34 -4.23 1.34
CA GLY A 91 -12.33 -4.91 2.17
C GLY A 91 -13.30 -5.76 1.34
N MET A 92 -14.53 -5.92 1.81
CA MET A 92 -15.59 -6.68 1.18
C MET A 92 -15.17 -8.11 0.78
N ASP A 93 -15.06 -8.37 -0.52
CA ASP A 93 -14.65 -9.65 -1.10
C ASP A 93 -13.12 -9.81 -1.28
N GLY A 94 -12.35 -8.75 -1.08
CA GLY A 94 -10.89 -8.79 -1.19
C GLY A 94 -10.35 -9.13 -2.58
N ALA A 95 -11.11 -8.87 -3.66
CA ALA A 95 -10.75 -9.31 -5.01
C ALA A 95 -9.65 -8.48 -5.68
N LEU A 96 -9.52 -7.20 -5.32
CA LEU A 96 -8.61 -6.29 -6.01
C LEU A 96 -7.14 -6.76 -6.04
N PRO A 97 -6.55 -7.28 -4.95
CA PRO A 97 -5.15 -7.74 -4.98
C PRO A 97 -4.88 -8.82 -6.02
N SER A 98 -5.82 -9.77 -6.20
CA SER A 98 -5.69 -10.81 -7.24
C SER A 98 -5.71 -10.23 -8.65
N VAL A 99 -6.56 -9.22 -8.88
CA VAL A 99 -6.62 -8.54 -10.19
C VAL A 99 -5.32 -7.77 -10.45
N VAL A 100 -4.85 -7.01 -9.46
CA VAL A 100 -3.59 -6.25 -9.59
C VAL A 100 -2.41 -7.18 -9.81
N ALA A 101 -2.29 -8.26 -9.03
CA ALA A 101 -1.19 -9.21 -9.15
C ALA A 101 -1.17 -9.92 -10.52
N GLY A 102 -2.34 -10.11 -11.14
CA GLY A 102 -2.42 -10.61 -12.52
C GLY A 102 -2.00 -9.60 -13.59
N LEU A 103 -1.84 -8.33 -13.22
CA LEU A 103 -1.53 -7.24 -14.14
C LEU A 103 -0.11 -6.69 -14.00
N VAL A 104 0.58 -6.93 -12.87
CA VAL A 104 1.92 -6.44 -12.59
C VAL A 104 2.93 -7.59 -12.50
N GLN A 105 4.23 -7.26 -12.55
CA GLN A 105 5.31 -8.25 -12.42
C GLN A 105 6.06 -8.13 -11.08
N VAL A 106 5.80 -7.07 -10.34
CA VAL A 106 6.39 -6.81 -9.03
C VAL A 106 5.58 -7.48 -7.91
N PRO A 107 6.16 -7.71 -6.71
CA PRO A 107 5.43 -8.23 -5.57
C PRO A 107 4.20 -7.38 -5.23
N VAL A 108 3.11 -8.05 -4.86
CA VAL A 108 1.88 -7.41 -4.36
C VAL A 108 1.68 -7.76 -2.90
N VAL A 109 1.66 -6.75 -2.05
CA VAL A 109 1.32 -6.88 -0.63
C VAL A 109 -0.16 -6.55 -0.45
N ALA A 110 -0.95 -7.56 -0.13
CA ALA A 110 -2.38 -7.43 0.09
C ALA A 110 -2.68 -7.14 1.55
N VAL A 111 -3.42 -6.06 1.80
CA VAL A 111 -3.88 -5.65 3.13
C VAL A 111 -5.40 -5.77 3.16
N PRO A 112 -5.96 -6.83 3.77
CA PRO A 112 -7.39 -6.92 3.96
C PRO A 112 -7.85 -5.81 4.91
N THR A 113 -9.01 -5.21 4.65
CA THR A 113 -9.61 -4.25 5.57
C THR A 113 -10.88 -4.82 6.20
N SER A 114 -11.23 -4.33 7.39
CA SER A 114 -12.46 -4.72 8.10
C SER A 114 -13.71 -4.10 7.48
N ILE A 115 -13.57 -3.33 6.42
CA ILE A 115 -14.66 -2.69 5.70
C ILE A 115 -15.53 -3.74 5.03
N GLY A 116 -16.81 -3.76 5.40
CA GLY A 116 -17.77 -4.69 4.84
C GLY A 116 -19.01 -4.85 5.71
N TYR A 117 -19.89 -5.73 5.28
CA TYR A 117 -21.13 -6.07 5.96
C TYR A 117 -21.49 -7.55 5.74
N GLY A 118 -22.48 -8.05 6.49
CA GLY A 118 -22.97 -9.41 6.32
C GLY A 118 -21.86 -10.44 6.56
N ALA A 119 -21.58 -11.27 5.56
CA ALA A 119 -20.59 -12.36 5.64
C ALA A 119 -19.13 -11.89 5.52
N SER A 120 -18.84 -10.60 5.62
CA SER A 120 -17.47 -10.10 5.62
C SER A 120 -16.70 -10.46 6.90
N PHE A 121 -17.39 -10.73 8.01
CA PHE A 121 -16.82 -11.09 9.31
C PHE A 121 -15.63 -10.19 9.71
N GLY A 122 -15.81 -8.87 9.61
CA GLY A 122 -14.76 -7.91 10.00
C GLY A 122 -13.45 -8.04 9.21
N GLY A 123 -13.54 -8.38 7.92
CA GLY A 123 -12.39 -8.51 7.02
C GLY A 123 -11.87 -9.92 6.83
N VAL A 124 -12.41 -10.93 7.56
CA VAL A 124 -11.98 -12.34 7.40
C VAL A 124 -12.26 -12.84 5.99
N SER A 125 -13.41 -12.50 5.40
CA SER A 125 -13.74 -12.87 4.02
C SER A 125 -12.70 -12.31 3.02
N ALA A 126 -12.36 -11.04 3.15
CA ALA A 126 -11.32 -10.41 2.33
C ALA A 126 -9.96 -11.11 2.50
N MET A 127 -9.55 -11.36 3.74
CA MET A 127 -8.30 -12.04 4.06
C MET A 127 -8.25 -13.45 3.44
N LEU A 128 -9.31 -14.23 3.57
CA LEU A 128 -9.36 -15.59 3.01
C LEU A 128 -9.31 -15.57 1.48
N THR A 129 -9.99 -14.63 0.83
CA THR A 129 -9.90 -14.44 -0.62
C THR A 129 -8.47 -14.11 -1.06
N MET A 130 -7.80 -13.20 -0.36
CA MET A 130 -6.41 -12.83 -0.67
C MET A 130 -5.44 -13.99 -0.47
N LEU A 131 -5.60 -14.77 0.61
CA LEU A 131 -4.79 -15.97 0.89
C LEU A 131 -4.99 -17.07 -0.16
N ASN A 132 -6.16 -17.13 -0.79
CA ASN A 132 -6.48 -18.08 -1.86
C ASN A 132 -6.27 -17.51 -3.27
N SER A 133 -5.55 -16.40 -3.41
CA SER A 133 -5.25 -15.83 -4.72
C SER A 133 -4.50 -16.83 -5.60
N CYS A 134 -4.98 -17.04 -6.84
CA CYS A 134 -4.25 -17.84 -7.82
C CYS A 134 -3.16 -17.04 -8.56
N ALA A 135 -3.15 -15.70 -8.41
CA ALA A 135 -2.09 -14.89 -8.97
C ALA A 135 -0.81 -15.04 -8.14
N PRO A 136 0.34 -15.37 -8.75
CA PRO A 136 1.59 -15.53 -8.02
C PRO A 136 2.10 -14.18 -7.52
N GLY A 137 2.88 -14.19 -6.43
CA GLY A 137 3.53 -12.98 -5.90
C GLY A 137 2.66 -12.15 -4.95
N VAL A 138 1.51 -12.66 -4.49
CA VAL A 138 0.69 -12.02 -3.47
C VAL A 138 1.11 -12.45 -2.07
N GLY A 139 1.56 -11.49 -1.26
CA GLY A 139 1.80 -11.66 0.17
C GLY A 139 0.69 -10.98 0.97
N VAL A 140 0.11 -11.66 1.96
CA VAL A 140 -1.02 -11.14 2.74
C VAL A 140 -0.57 -10.80 4.15
N VAL A 141 -0.95 -9.63 4.65
CA VAL A 141 -0.74 -9.22 6.04
C VAL A 141 -2.05 -9.27 6.82
N ASN A 142 -2.03 -8.92 8.10
CA ASN A 142 -3.22 -8.96 8.94
C ASN A 142 -4.26 -7.88 8.52
N ILE A 143 -5.49 -8.05 8.96
CA ILE A 143 -6.63 -7.13 8.71
C ILE A 143 -6.30 -5.75 9.31
N ASP A 144 -6.60 -4.69 8.55
CA ASP A 144 -6.39 -3.27 8.91
C ASP A 144 -4.94 -2.92 9.25
N ASN A 145 -3.97 -3.74 8.83
CA ASN A 145 -2.57 -3.56 9.17
C ASN A 145 -1.79 -2.89 8.03
N GLY A 146 -2.06 -1.59 7.81
CA GLY A 146 -1.33 -0.78 6.83
C GLY A 146 0.17 -0.70 7.15
N PHE A 147 0.52 -0.57 8.43
CA PHE A 147 1.91 -0.60 8.90
C PHE A 147 2.61 -1.91 8.53
N GLY A 148 1.97 -3.06 8.79
CA GLY A 148 2.53 -4.37 8.44
C GLY A 148 2.69 -4.54 6.92
N GLY A 149 1.75 -4.02 6.14
CA GLY A 149 1.85 -3.96 4.68
C GLY A 149 3.06 -3.16 4.22
N ALA A 150 3.26 -1.97 4.77
CA ALA A 150 4.41 -1.11 4.49
C ALA A 150 5.73 -1.79 4.90
N ALA A 151 5.79 -2.39 6.09
CA ALA A 151 6.98 -3.06 6.59
C ALA A 151 7.38 -4.26 5.71
N LEU A 152 6.40 -5.04 5.24
CA LEU A 152 6.65 -6.16 4.32
C LEU A 152 7.14 -5.65 2.95
N ALA A 153 6.47 -4.65 2.36
CA ALA A 153 6.88 -4.05 1.10
C ALA A 153 8.31 -3.48 1.20
N PHE A 154 8.60 -2.74 2.26
CA PHE A 154 9.94 -2.20 2.52
C PHE A 154 11.00 -3.29 2.57
N LYS A 155 10.74 -4.44 3.21
CA LYS A 155 11.65 -5.58 3.23
C LYS A 155 11.85 -6.23 1.86
N CYS A 156 10.83 -6.23 1.01
CA CYS A 156 10.93 -6.76 -0.36
C CYS A 156 11.83 -5.90 -1.26
N ILE A 157 11.86 -4.57 -1.05
CA ILE A 157 12.61 -3.63 -1.89
C ILE A 157 14.01 -3.31 -1.38
N GLN A 158 14.32 -3.62 -0.11
CA GLN A 158 15.68 -3.50 0.44
C GLN A 158 16.63 -4.46 -0.30
N LYS A 159 17.63 -3.89 -0.95
CA LYS A 159 18.73 -4.64 -1.59
C LYS A 159 19.90 -4.81 -0.64
#